data_a537d540bd6c02c2abc5c13757e294a7
#
_entry.id   a537d540bd6c02c2abc5c13757e294a7
#
_cell.length_a   1.000
_cell.length_b   1.000
_cell.length_c   1.000
_cell.angle_alpha   90.00
_cell.angle_beta   90.00
_cell.angle_gamma   90.00
#
_symmetry.space_group_name_H-M   'P 1'
#
loop_
_entity.id
_entity.type
_entity.pdbx_description
1 polymer ?
#
loop_
_entity_poly.entity_id
_entity_poly.type
_entity_poly.pdbx_seq_one_letter_code
_entity_poly.pdbx_strand_id
1 'polypeptide(L)'
;MSDQATDRSCMDRVRAGDMRALEELYDRHSGLLYSAALRILGRSSDAEEVLQEAWLQAWNKAESFDPARGAVAAWLLTLTRSRAIDRLRSRASRHRVEQAVAEAPPVQSNEAPAATVEQRQLQQRITAALDTLGPQQRQVLELAYFGGLSQSEIASRLEAPLGTVKSWTRQGLLRLRELLPEEEWV
;
A
#
# COMPACT_ATOMS: atom_id res chain seq x y z
N MET A 1 -21.56 0.80 15.48
CA MET A 1 -20.17 0.59 15.97
C MET A 1 -19.30 0.84 14.76
N SER A 2 -18.26 1.66 14.85
CA SER A 2 -17.41 1.94 13.68
C SER A 2 -16.59 0.69 13.31
N ASP A 3 -16.31 0.47 12.03
CA ASP A 3 -15.51 -0.66 11.52
C ASP A 3 -14.15 -0.76 12.23
N GLN A 4 -13.56 0.37 12.59
CA GLN A 4 -12.31 0.42 13.35
C GLN A 4 -12.40 -0.22 14.74
N ALA A 5 -13.50 -0.02 15.48
CA ALA A 5 -13.67 -0.65 16.79
C ALA A 5 -13.78 -2.18 16.66
N THR A 6 -14.44 -2.62 15.58
CA THR A 6 -14.56 -4.05 15.24
C THR A 6 -13.21 -4.64 14.84
N ASP A 7 -12.42 -3.95 14.01
CA ASP A 7 -11.09 -4.38 13.59
C ASP A 7 -10.10 -4.47 14.76
N ARG A 8 -10.12 -3.49 15.68
CA ARG A 8 -9.30 -3.54 16.90
C ARG A 8 -9.66 -4.75 17.77
N SER A 9 -10.95 -4.99 17.97
CA SER A 9 -11.41 -6.17 18.71
C SER A 9 -10.99 -7.48 18.03
N CYS A 10 -11.08 -7.56 16.70
CA CYS A 10 -10.57 -8.72 15.95
C CYS A 10 -9.06 -8.88 16.13
N MET A 11 -8.29 -7.77 16.11
CA MET A 11 -6.83 -7.82 16.28
C MET A 11 -6.42 -8.28 17.66
N ASP A 12 -7.15 -7.91 18.71
CA ASP A 12 -6.90 -8.41 20.08
C ASP A 12 -7.18 -9.91 20.18
N ARG A 13 -8.22 -10.42 19.49
CA ARG A 13 -8.50 -11.85 19.39
C ARG A 13 -7.42 -12.61 18.58
N VAL A 14 -6.92 -12.01 17.49
CA VAL A 14 -5.79 -12.56 16.70
C VAL A 14 -4.55 -12.72 17.57
N ARG A 15 -4.24 -11.73 18.40
CA ARG A 15 -3.14 -11.82 19.40
C ARG A 15 -3.32 -12.98 20.39
N ALA A 16 -4.57 -13.27 20.74
CA ALA A 16 -4.92 -14.42 21.58
C ALA A 16 -4.92 -15.77 20.83
N GLY A 17 -4.58 -15.79 19.53
CA GLY A 17 -4.51 -16.99 18.72
C GLY A 17 -5.85 -17.41 18.07
N ASP A 18 -6.85 -16.51 18.03
CA ASP A 18 -8.14 -16.78 17.38
C ASP A 18 -8.04 -16.65 15.86
N MET A 19 -7.99 -17.78 15.17
CA MET A 19 -7.94 -17.85 13.72
C MET A 19 -9.20 -17.30 13.05
N ARG A 20 -10.38 -17.39 13.70
CA ARG A 20 -11.62 -16.84 13.13
C ARG A 20 -11.59 -15.33 13.08
N ALA A 21 -10.95 -14.69 14.05
CA ALA A 21 -10.77 -13.23 14.02
C ALA A 21 -9.86 -12.79 12.86
N LEU A 22 -8.85 -13.59 12.51
CA LEU A 22 -8.03 -13.34 11.32
C LEU A 22 -8.86 -13.50 10.03
N GLU A 23 -9.72 -14.51 9.95
CA GLU A 23 -10.63 -14.73 8.81
C GLU A 23 -11.60 -13.55 8.64
N GLU A 24 -12.16 -13.03 9.73
CA GLU A 24 -13.00 -11.82 9.71
C GLU A 24 -12.27 -10.57 9.19
N LEU A 25 -10.99 -10.40 9.54
CA LEU A 25 -10.15 -9.33 8.98
C LEU A 25 -9.80 -9.59 7.52
N TYR A 26 -9.55 -10.85 7.16
CA TYR A 26 -9.27 -11.26 5.78
C TYR A 26 -10.42 -10.88 4.85
N ASP A 27 -11.65 -11.25 5.19
CA ASP A 27 -12.83 -10.97 4.37
C ASP A 27 -13.05 -9.46 4.16
N ARG A 28 -12.74 -8.64 5.17
CA ARG A 28 -12.91 -7.19 5.10
C ARG A 28 -11.81 -6.48 4.32
N HIS A 29 -10.56 -6.92 4.42
CA HIS A 29 -9.43 -6.14 3.94
C HIS A 29 -8.71 -6.73 2.73
N SER A 30 -8.89 -8.01 2.38
CA SER A 30 -8.13 -8.65 1.30
C SER A 30 -8.30 -7.98 -0.06
N GLY A 31 -9.49 -7.48 -0.39
CA GLY A 31 -9.72 -6.76 -1.64
C GLY A 31 -8.87 -5.48 -1.74
N LEU A 32 -8.79 -4.72 -0.64
CA LEU A 32 -7.97 -3.51 -0.57
C LEU A 32 -6.48 -3.84 -0.68
N LEU A 33 -6.02 -4.83 0.09
CA LEU A 33 -4.62 -5.25 0.13
C LEU A 33 -4.16 -5.82 -1.22
N TYR A 34 -5.00 -6.66 -1.85
CA TYR A 34 -4.75 -7.19 -3.18
C TYR A 34 -4.63 -6.09 -4.23
N SER A 35 -5.56 -5.13 -4.23
CA SER A 35 -5.54 -3.99 -5.15
C SER A 35 -4.27 -3.15 -5.00
N ALA A 36 -3.82 -2.92 -3.76
CA ALA A 36 -2.58 -2.22 -3.48
C ALA A 36 -1.35 -2.99 -3.99
N ALA A 37 -1.29 -4.31 -3.74
CA ALA A 37 -0.22 -5.17 -4.23
C ALA A 37 -0.18 -5.22 -5.76
N LEU A 38 -1.35 -5.39 -6.39
CA LEU A 38 -1.47 -5.44 -7.86
C LEU A 38 -1.00 -4.13 -8.51
N ARG A 39 -1.34 -2.98 -7.92
CA ARG A 39 -0.89 -1.68 -8.42
C ARG A 39 0.63 -1.50 -8.37
N ILE A 40 1.29 -2.08 -7.37
CA ILE A 40 2.76 -2.04 -7.24
C ILE A 40 3.43 -3.05 -8.19
N LEU A 41 2.89 -4.26 -8.29
CA LEU A 41 3.56 -5.38 -8.96
C LEU A 41 3.16 -5.54 -10.44
N GLY A 42 1.97 -5.05 -10.82
CA GLY A 42 1.43 -5.13 -12.18
C GLY A 42 1.07 -6.55 -12.65
N ARG A 43 1.14 -7.58 -11.77
CA ARG A 43 0.84 -8.98 -12.11
C ARG A 43 0.01 -9.63 -11.02
N SER A 44 -1.09 -10.29 -11.40
CA SER A 44 -2.03 -10.93 -10.47
C SER A 44 -1.37 -12.01 -9.62
N SER A 45 -0.58 -12.90 -10.25
CA SER A 45 0.09 -13.98 -9.55
C SER A 45 1.02 -13.50 -8.43
N ASP A 46 1.77 -12.42 -8.68
CA ASP A 46 2.64 -11.86 -7.65
C ASP A 46 1.84 -11.12 -6.56
N ALA A 47 0.72 -10.49 -6.93
CA ALA A 47 -0.14 -9.82 -5.96
C ALA A 47 -0.82 -10.83 -5.03
N GLU A 48 -1.24 -12.00 -5.55
CA GLU A 48 -1.80 -13.09 -4.76
C GLU A 48 -0.79 -13.67 -3.77
N GLU A 49 0.45 -13.93 -4.23
CA GLU A 49 1.52 -14.42 -3.36
C GLU A 49 1.85 -13.40 -2.26
N VAL A 50 1.97 -12.12 -2.61
CA VAL A 50 2.23 -11.04 -1.64
C VAL A 50 1.07 -10.90 -0.65
N LEU A 51 -0.17 -11.07 -1.09
CA LEU A 51 -1.33 -11.06 -0.20
C LEU A 51 -1.25 -12.18 0.83
N GLN A 52 -0.94 -13.41 0.40
CA GLN A 52 -0.76 -14.54 1.30
C GLN A 52 0.38 -14.32 2.30
N GLU A 53 1.53 -13.83 1.83
CA GLU A 53 2.67 -13.50 2.68
C GLU A 53 2.34 -12.40 3.70
N ALA A 54 1.57 -11.38 3.29
CA ALA A 54 1.15 -10.29 4.17
C ALA A 54 0.23 -10.77 5.29
N TRP A 55 -0.71 -11.66 5.01
CA TRP A 55 -1.60 -12.26 6.03
C TRP A 55 -0.86 -13.18 6.98
N LEU A 56 0.08 -14.00 6.48
CA LEU A 56 0.95 -14.80 7.32
C LEU A 56 1.82 -13.92 8.24
N GLN A 57 2.32 -12.82 7.70
CA GLN A 57 3.08 -11.86 8.49
C GLN A 57 2.20 -11.13 9.50
N ALA A 58 0.96 -10.79 9.16
CA ALA A 58 0.00 -10.17 10.07
C ALA A 58 -0.29 -11.08 11.26
N TRP A 59 -0.50 -12.37 11.04
CA TRP A 59 -0.63 -13.36 12.10
C TRP A 59 0.60 -13.40 13.00
N ASN A 60 1.78 -13.59 12.43
CA ASN A 60 3.03 -13.73 13.18
C ASN A 60 3.46 -12.46 13.91
N LYS A 61 3.02 -11.29 13.46
CA LYS A 61 3.38 -9.97 14.03
C LYS A 61 2.20 -9.25 14.68
N ALA A 62 1.10 -9.94 14.96
CA ALA A 62 -0.08 -9.34 15.55
C ALA A 62 0.22 -8.54 16.82
N GLU A 63 1.16 -9.01 17.65
CA GLU A 63 1.63 -8.31 18.84
C GLU A 63 2.30 -6.96 18.56
N SER A 64 2.87 -6.78 17.37
CA SER A 64 3.54 -5.53 16.99
C SER A 64 2.57 -4.43 16.53
N PHE A 65 1.29 -4.75 16.34
CA PHE A 65 0.28 -3.74 16.05
C PHE A 65 0.06 -2.85 17.26
N ASP A 66 0.15 -1.54 17.07
CA ASP A 66 -0.10 -0.53 18.10
C ASP A 66 -1.31 0.33 17.69
N PRO A 67 -2.46 0.21 18.40
CA PRO A 67 -3.67 0.96 18.06
C PRO A 67 -3.51 2.49 18.25
N ALA A 68 -2.50 2.94 18.99
CA ALA A 68 -2.19 4.35 19.12
C ALA A 68 -1.48 4.92 17.87
N ARG A 69 -0.93 4.06 17.03
CA ARG A 69 -0.19 4.44 15.81
C ARG A 69 -1.02 4.38 14.53
N GLY A 70 -2.26 3.90 14.63
CA GLY A 70 -3.18 3.91 13.49
C GLY A 70 -4.17 2.76 13.43
N ALA A 71 -4.95 2.75 12.36
CA ALA A 71 -5.96 1.73 12.09
C ALA A 71 -5.34 0.38 11.67
N VAL A 72 -6.04 -0.72 11.92
CA VAL A 72 -5.64 -2.07 11.50
C VAL A 72 -5.44 -2.12 9.98
N ALA A 73 -6.33 -1.53 9.20
CA ALA A 73 -6.24 -1.46 7.74
C ALA A 73 -4.93 -0.79 7.27
N ALA A 74 -4.53 0.33 7.88
CA ALA A 74 -3.30 1.03 7.54
C ALA A 74 -2.05 0.21 7.88
N TRP A 75 -2.07 -0.51 9.01
CA TRP A 75 -1.00 -1.41 9.39
C TRP A 75 -0.87 -2.60 8.41
N LEU A 76 -1.99 -3.23 8.03
CA LEU A 76 -2.04 -4.30 7.03
C LEU A 76 -1.55 -3.81 5.66
N LEU A 77 -1.97 -2.61 5.21
CA LEU A 77 -1.47 -1.98 4.00
C LEU A 77 0.04 -1.76 4.03
N THR A 78 0.58 -1.36 5.18
CA THR A 78 2.04 -1.18 5.36
C THR A 78 2.79 -2.50 5.20
N LEU A 79 2.29 -3.60 5.77
CA LEU A 79 2.87 -4.94 5.60
C LEU A 79 2.83 -5.37 4.13
N THR A 80 1.66 -5.27 3.51
CA THR A 80 1.45 -5.65 2.11
C THR A 80 2.35 -4.84 1.17
N ARG A 81 2.40 -3.51 1.35
CA ARG A 81 3.26 -2.64 0.56
C ARG A 81 4.74 -2.98 0.73
N SER A 82 5.20 -3.23 1.96
CA SER A 82 6.59 -3.61 2.20
C SER A 82 6.95 -4.87 1.41
N ARG A 83 6.12 -5.90 1.46
CA ARG A 83 6.31 -7.15 0.69
C ARG A 83 6.30 -6.92 -0.82
N ALA A 84 5.36 -6.13 -1.30
CA ALA A 84 5.26 -5.82 -2.73
C ALA A 84 6.51 -5.08 -3.24
N ILE A 85 7.01 -4.10 -2.48
CA ILE A 85 8.24 -3.37 -2.82
C ILE A 85 9.46 -4.28 -2.80
N ASP A 86 9.59 -5.14 -1.78
CA ASP A 86 10.71 -6.10 -1.68
C ASP A 86 10.71 -7.05 -2.88
N ARG A 87 9.53 -7.53 -3.28
CA ARG A 87 9.37 -8.38 -4.47
C ARG A 87 9.70 -7.63 -5.76
N LEU A 88 9.24 -6.38 -5.90
CA LEU A 88 9.56 -5.52 -7.04
C LEU A 88 11.09 -5.31 -7.18
N ARG A 89 11.76 -4.99 -6.06
CA ARG A 89 13.22 -4.80 -6.02
C ARG A 89 13.99 -6.09 -6.34
N SER A 90 13.55 -7.22 -5.81
CA SER A 90 14.14 -8.54 -6.11
C SER A 90 14.03 -8.89 -7.59
N ARG A 91 12.89 -8.56 -8.23
CA ARG A 91 12.72 -8.72 -9.68
C ARG A 91 13.64 -7.80 -10.48
N ALA A 92 13.67 -6.52 -10.12
CA ALA A 92 14.55 -5.55 -10.79
C ALA A 92 16.04 -5.96 -10.69
N SER A 93 16.44 -6.57 -9.56
CA SER A 93 17.79 -7.11 -9.39
C SER A 93 18.03 -8.34 -10.28
N ARG A 94 17.07 -9.29 -10.33
CA ARG A 94 17.16 -10.46 -11.23
C ARG A 94 17.17 -10.05 -12.70
N HIS A 95 16.28 -9.14 -13.10
CA HIS A 95 16.25 -8.60 -14.45
C HIS A 95 17.53 -7.86 -14.85
N ARG A 96 18.21 -7.17 -13.96
CA ARG A 96 19.52 -6.58 -14.25
C ARG A 96 20.61 -7.64 -14.54
N VAL A 97 20.49 -8.80 -13.93
CA VAL A 97 21.38 -9.94 -14.20
C VAL A 97 20.99 -10.65 -15.51
N GLU A 98 19.70 -10.68 -15.86
CA GLU A 98 19.14 -11.31 -17.06
C GLU A 98 19.03 -10.37 -18.27
N GLN A 99 18.94 -9.05 -18.07
CA GLN A 99 18.78 -8.02 -19.13
C GLN A 99 20.08 -7.59 -19.81
N ALA A 100 21.08 -8.44 -19.80
CA ALA A 100 21.83 -8.54 -21.07
C ALA A 100 20.92 -8.99 -22.25
N VAL A 101 19.68 -9.44 -22.03
CA VAL A 101 18.72 -9.93 -23.07
C VAL A 101 17.26 -9.67 -22.64
N ALA A 102 16.60 -8.71 -23.31
CA ALA A 102 15.12 -8.55 -23.47
C ALA A 102 14.32 -7.50 -22.64
N GLU A 103 13.45 -6.80 -23.37
CA GLU A 103 12.56 -5.71 -22.97
C GLU A 103 11.37 -6.16 -22.11
N ALA A 104 10.85 -5.23 -21.26
CA ALA A 104 9.77 -5.49 -20.33
C ALA A 104 8.38 -5.54 -21.01
N PRO A 105 7.47 -6.44 -20.61
CA PRO A 105 6.11 -6.49 -21.11
C PRO A 105 5.19 -5.47 -20.39
N PRO A 106 4.10 -5.03 -21.07
CA PRO A 106 3.17 -4.03 -20.54
C PRO A 106 2.29 -4.59 -19.41
N VAL A 107 1.89 -3.67 -18.52
CA VAL A 107 0.95 -3.92 -17.41
C VAL A 107 -0.40 -4.41 -17.94
N GLN A 108 -0.76 -5.65 -17.66
CA GLN A 108 -2.10 -6.16 -17.88
C GLN A 108 -2.91 -5.99 -16.59
N SER A 109 -3.93 -5.13 -16.66
CA SER A 109 -4.93 -5.00 -15.60
C SER A 109 -5.91 -6.18 -15.68
N ASN A 110 -5.78 -7.14 -14.79
CA ASN A 110 -6.85 -8.08 -14.52
C ASN A 110 -7.74 -7.55 -13.40
N GLU A 111 -9.04 -7.82 -13.51
CA GLU A 111 -10.06 -7.36 -12.60
C GLU A 111 -9.73 -7.74 -11.15
N ALA A 112 -9.70 -6.73 -10.28
CA ALA A 112 -9.61 -6.93 -8.83
C ALA A 112 -10.88 -7.61 -8.31
N PRO A 113 -10.80 -8.42 -7.22
CA PRO A 113 -11.98 -8.95 -6.56
C PRO A 113 -12.99 -7.84 -6.28
N ALA A 114 -14.29 -8.15 -6.36
CA ALA A 114 -15.36 -7.16 -6.24
C ALA A 114 -15.23 -6.37 -4.92
N ALA A 115 -14.79 -5.11 -5.03
CA ALA A 115 -14.67 -4.21 -3.90
C ALA A 115 -16.05 -3.89 -3.31
N THR A 116 -16.17 -3.83 -1.98
CA THR A 116 -17.39 -3.39 -1.31
C THR A 116 -17.73 -1.93 -1.68
N VAL A 117 -18.96 -1.51 -1.43
CA VAL A 117 -19.40 -0.12 -1.70
C VAL A 117 -18.53 0.88 -0.93
N GLU A 118 -18.21 0.58 0.33
CA GLU A 118 -17.35 1.41 1.19
C GLU A 118 -15.91 1.49 0.66
N GLN A 119 -15.35 0.36 0.20
CA GLN A 119 -14.03 0.33 -0.42
C GLN A 119 -13.97 1.17 -1.70
N ARG A 120 -15.03 1.14 -2.51
CA ARG A 120 -15.15 1.99 -3.72
C ARG A 120 -15.24 3.47 -3.36
N GLN A 121 -16.00 3.82 -2.33
CA GLN A 121 -16.13 5.20 -1.85
C GLN A 121 -14.80 5.72 -1.32
N LEU A 122 -14.08 4.93 -0.51
CA LEU A 122 -12.74 5.28 -0.01
C LEU A 122 -11.76 5.47 -1.16
N GLN A 123 -11.77 4.56 -2.14
CA GLN A 123 -10.91 4.67 -3.33
C GLN A 123 -11.21 5.94 -4.14
N GLN A 124 -12.49 6.32 -4.29
CA GLN A 124 -12.90 7.55 -4.97
C GLN A 124 -12.41 8.80 -4.22
N ARG A 125 -12.52 8.84 -2.87
CA ARG A 125 -12.01 9.95 -2.06
C ARG A 125 -10.51 10.08 -2.16
N ILE A 126 -9.76 8.98 -2.06
CA ILE A 126 -8.31 8.98 -2.22
C ILE A 126 -7.92 9.48 -3.62
N THR A 127 -8.59 9.01 -4.67
CA THR A 127 -8.35 9.48 -6.04
C THR A 127 -8.63 10.97 -6.18
N ALA A 128 -9.77 11.44 -5.68
CA ALA A 128 -10.12 12.86 -5.69
C ALA A 128 -9.11 13.73 -4.92
N ALA A 129 -8.63 13.25 -3.76
CA ALA A 129 -7.59 13.94 -3.00
C ALA A 129 -6.26 14.01 -3.77
N LEU A 130 -5.86 12.91 -4.42
CA LEU A 130 -4.66 12.89 -5.27
C LEU A 130 -4.77 13.81 -6.49
N ASP A 131 -5.96 13.98 -7.06
CA ASP A 131 -6.20 14.86 -8.20
C ASP A 131 -6.09 16.34 -7.85
N THR A 132 -6.18 16.70 -6.56
CA THR A 132 -5.96 18.09 -6.08
C THR A 132 -4.50 18.45 -5.89
N LEU A 133 -3.60 17.45 -5.95
CA LEU A 133 -2.17 17.69 -5.79
C LEU A 133 -1.57 18.33 -7.06
N GLY A 134 -0.57 19.17 -6.86
CA GLY A 134 0.26 19.64 -7.99
C GLY A 134 0.95 18.45 -8.70
N PRO A 135 1.21 18.56 -10.01
CA PRO A 135 1.77 17.43 -10.79
C PRO A 135 3.04 16.83 -10.18
N GLN A 136 3.95 17.66 -9.70
CA GLN A 136 5.20 17.22 -9.08
C GLN A 136 4.98 16.56 -7.72
N GLN A 137 4.03 17.07 -6.92
CA GLN A 137 3.67 16.50 -5.63
C GLN A 137 3.08 15.10 -5.81
N ARG A 138 2.13 14.96 -6.75
CA ARG A 138 1.54 13.67 -7.12
C ARG A 138 2.59 12.69 -7.61
N GLN A 139 3.44 13.12 -8.56
CA GLN A 139 4.47 12.28 -9.16
C GLN A 139 5.47 11.74 -8.11
N VAL A 140 5.96 12.58 -7.20
CA VAL A 140 6.89 12.13 -6.15
C VAL A 140 6.23 11.17 -5.18
N LEU A 141 4.95 11.37 -4.83
CA LEU A 141 4.21 10.45 -3.97
C LEU A 141 3.93 9.11 -4.66
N GLU A 142 3.57 9.12 -5.93
CA GLU A 142 3.37 7.89 -6.71
C GLU A 142 4.68 7.08 -6.84
N LEU A 143 5.79 7.73 -7.16
CA LEU A 143 7.09 7.09 -7.25
C LEU A 143 7.56 6.53 -5.89
N ALA A 144 7.33 7.25 -4.80
CA ALA A 144 7.66 6.79 -3.46
C ALA A 144 6.77 5.62 -3.02
N TYR A 145 5.45 5.75 -3.21
CA TYR A 145 4.48 4.79 -2.65
C TYR A 145 4.36 3.53 -3.50
N PHE A 146 4.18 3.68 -4.81
CA PHE A 146 4.00 2.53 -5.73
C PHE A 146 5.29 2.07 -6.38
N GLY A 147 6.20 2.99 -6.71
CA GLY A 147 7.51 2.67 -7.28
C GLY A 147 8.54 2.18 -6.27
N GLY A 148 8.28 2.37 -4.96
CA GLY A 148 9.20 1.99 -3.89
C GLY A 148 10.55 2.72 -3.92
N LEU A 149 10.60 3.86 -4.61
CA LEU A 149 11.82 4.63 -4.75
C LEU A 149 12.08 5.45 -3.48
N SER A 150 13.33 5.50 -3.06
CA SER A 150 13.79 6.46 -2.05
C SER A 150 13.77 7.87 -2.62
N GLN A 151 13.78 8.88 -1.74
CA GLN A 151 13.81 10.28 -2.17
C GLN A 151 15.05 10.61 -3.03
N SER A 152 16.17 9.95 -2.78
CA SER A 152 17.39 10.10 -3.58
C SER A 152 17.23 9.51 -4.99
N GLU A 153 16.60 8.32 -5.10
CA GLU A 153 16.31 7.70 -6.40
C GLU A 153 15.30 8.52 -7.20
N ILE A 154 14.28 9.10 -6.51
CA ILE A 154 13.31 10.02 -7.14
C ILE A 154 14.03 11.28 -7.64
N ALA A 155 14.93 11.86 -6.85
CA ALA A 155 15.70 13.04 -7.24
C ALA A 155 16.53 12.76 -8.50
N SER A 156 17.21 11.61 -8.56
CA SER A 156 17.94 11.19 -9.75
C SER A 156 17.03 10.96 -10.95
N ARG A 157 15.87 10.32 -10.75
CA ARG A 157 14.93 9.98 -11.83
C ARG A 157 14.24 11.21 -12.44
N LEU A 158 13.95 12.22 -11.60
CA LEU A 158 13.28 13.46 -12.01
C LEU A 158 14.28 14.58 -12.36
N GLU A 159 15.57 14.31 -12.28
CA GLU A 159 16.64 15.29 -12.48
C GLU A 159 16.44 16.54 -11.62
N ALA A 160 15.93 16.37 -10.39
CA ALA A 160 15.59 17.44 -9.47
C ALA A 160 16.46 17.38 -8.20
N PRO A 161 16.77 18.54 -7.58
CA PRO A 161 17.52 18.57 -6.33
C PRO A 161 16.77 17.77 -5.22
N LEU A 162 17.52 17.02 -4.41
CA LEU A 162 16.94 16.22 -3.30
C LEU A 162 16.10 17.09 -2.34
N GLY A 163 16.53 18.34 -2.08
CA GLY A 163 15.77 19.28 -1.25
C GLY A 163 14.40 19.61 -1.84
N THR A 164 14.32 19.73 -3.18
CA THR A 164 13.08 19.99 -3.91
C THR A 164 12.14 18.79 -3.81
N VAL A 165 12.65 17.56 -4.01
CA VAL A 165 11.87 16.33 -3.85
C VAL A 165 11.31 16.19 -2.44
N LYS A 166 12.13 16.48 -1.40
CA LYS A 166 11.67 16.49 0.00
C LYS A 166 10.55 17.49 0.23
N SER A 167 10.67 18.70 -0.35
CA SER A 167 9.66 19.74 -0.25
C SER A 167 8.34 19.31 -0.92
N TRP A 168 8.38 18.80 -2.16
CA TRP A 168 7.20 18.31 -2.86
C TRP A 168 6.52 17.17 -2.10
N THR A 169 7.28 16.21 -1.60
CA THR A 169 6.75 15.11 -0.78
C THR A 169 6.05 15.63 0.47
N ARG A 170 6.71 16.54 1.22
CA ARG A 170 6.13 17.12 2.43
C ARG A 170 4.84 17.90 2.14
N GLN A 171 4.84 18.75 1.12
CA GLN A 171 3.67 19.55 0.74
C GLN A 171 2.52 18.65 0.27
N GLY A 172 2.82 17.62 -0.54
CA GLY A 172 1.81 16.66 -0.99
C GLY A 172 1.18 15.90 0.16
N LEU A 173 1.97 15.43 1.13
CA LEU A 173 1.46 14.72 2.32
C LEU A 173 0.63 15.65 3.22
N LEU A 174 1.06 16.91 3.42
CA LEU A 174 0.27 17.88 4.19
C LEU A 174 -1.07 18.15 3.52
N ARG A 175 -1.08 18.32 2.19
CA ARG A 175 -2.31 18.55 1.44
C ARG A 175 -3.26 17.37 1.50
N LEU A 176 -2.76 16.14 1.38
CA LEU A 176 -3.57 14.94 1.55
C LEU A 176 -4.16 14.85 2.97
N ARG A 177 -3.38 15.20 4.00
CA ARG A 177 -3.85 15.22 5.39
C ARG A 177 -4.98 16.23 5.63
N GLU A 178 -4.97 17.37 4.94
CA GLU A 178 -6.05 18.36 5.02
C GLU A 178 -7.35 17.90 4.36
N LEU A 179 -7.25 17.05 3.33
CA LEU A 179 -8.39 16.62 2.51
C LEU A 179 -9.01 15.31 2.94
N LEU A 180 -8.24 14.46 3.59
CA LEU A 180 -8.71 13.18 4.11
C LEU A 180 -8.93 13.32 5.62
N PRO A 181 -10.11 12.95 6.15
CA PRO A 181 -10.40 13.04 7.58
C PRO A 181 -9.41 12.22 8.42
N GLU A 182 -9.18 12.65 9.66
CA GLU A 182 -8.24 11.94 10.57
C GLU A 182 -8.62 10.47 10.77
N GLU A 183 -9.88 10.13 10.67
CA GLU A 183 -10.41 8.77 10.75
C GLU A 183 -9.89 7.83 9.64
N GLU A 184 -9.41 8.37 8.53
CA GLU A 184 -8.83 7.62 7.41
C GLU A 184 -7.30 7.46 7.52
N TRP A 185 -6.64 8.26 8.39
CA TRP A 185 -5.19 8.21 8.60
C TRP A 185 -4.79 7.43 9.86
N VAL A 186 -5.74 7.23 10.76
CA VAL A 186 -5.52 6.62 12.09
C VAL A 186 -5.96 5.17 12.10
#